data_63bdd7cd2861310fe6f862ad90366ff2
#
_entry.id   63bdd7cd2861310fe6f862ad90366ff2
#
_cell.length_a   1.000
_cell.length_b   1.000
_cell.length_c   1.000
_cell.angle_alpha   90.00
_cell.angle_beta   90.00
_cell.angle_gamma   90.00
#
_symmetry.space_group_name_H-M   'P 1'
#
loop_
_entity.id
_entity.type
_entity.pdbx_description
1 polymer ?
#
loop_
_entity_poly.entity_id
_entity_poly.type
_entity_poly.pdbx_seq_one_letter_code
_entity_poly.pdbx_strand_id
1 'polypeptide(L)'
;MIVDCHAHVFENWHGACGHPSVDIHLKYIQKNVTRPAAETFRLRDGQPANPAMLFRPDDNTWAGLEDVGFRVGRFGRLEFTHAGEDYAIQYMPVGMQTIESPPEFMLAQMTYAGVDHCILQAGGGYGAMNDVNAAA
;
A
#
# COMPACT_ATOMS: atom_id res chain seq x y z
N MET A 1 -22.08 10.32 20.42
CA MET A 1 -21.78 9.29 19.41
C MET A 1 -20.90 9.94 18.33
N ILE A 2 -19.69 9.44 18.17
CA ILE A 2 -18.72 9.88 17.17
C ILE A 2 -18.51 8.73 16.19
N VAL A 3 -18.65 9.00 14.90
CA VAL A 3 -18.50 7.99 13.83
C VAL A 3 -17.36 8.42 12.91
N ASP A 4 -16.35 7.57 12.76
CA ASP A 4 -15.37 7.70 11.69
C ASP A 4 -15.96 7.09 10.41
N CYS A 5 -16.12 7.89 9.38
CA CYS A 5 -16.74 7.46 8.13
C CYS A 5 -15.75 6.92 7.08
N HIS A 6 -14.47 6.80 7.41
CA HIS A 6 -13.46 6.31 6.47
C HIS A 6 -12.29 5.64 7.20
N ALA A 7 -12.38 4.35 7.41
CA ALA A 7 -11.34 3.55 8.05
C ALA A 7 -10.97 2.32 7.22
N HIS A 8 -9.76 1.82 7.39
CA HIS A 8 -9.26 0.65 6.69
C HIS A 8 -8.67 -0.35 7.68
N VAL A 9 -9.04 -1.61 7.51
CA VAL A 9 -8.42 -2.77 8.16
C VAL A 9 -7.76 -3.61 7.08
N PHE A 10 -6.51 -3.97 7.25
CA PHE A 10 -5.77 -4.77 6.28
C PHE A 10 -4.60 -5.51 6.93
N GLU A 11 -4.27 -6.65 6.36
CA GLU A 11 -3.14 -7.48 6.78
C GLU A 11 -1.81 -6.84 6.39
N ASN A 12 -0.72 -7.39 6.96
CA ASN A 12 0.63 -6.99 6.62
C ASN A 12 0.91 -7.19 5.12
N TRP A 13 1.27 -6.12 4.43
CA TRP A 13 1.49 -6.11 2.99
C TRP A 13 2.67 -6.94 2.48
N HIS A 14 3.52 -7.43 3.37
CA HIS A 14 4.51 -8.45 3.00
C HIS A 14 3.88 -9.81 2.71
N GLY A 15 2.64 -10.02 3.12
CA GLY A 15 1.85 -11.22 2.84
C GLY A 15 1.02 -11.13 1.56
N ALA A 16 0.29 -12.19 1.30
CA ALA A 16 -0.60 -12.27 0.14
C ALA A 16 -1.90 -11.47 0.31
N CYS A 17 -2.25 -11.09 1.54
CA CYS A 17 -3.45 -10.28 1.86
C CYS A 17 -4.72 -10.81 1.18
N GLY A 18 -4.97 -12.12 1.26
CA GLY A 18 -6.11 -12.79 0.65
C GLY A 18 -6.03 -13.01 -0.87
N HIS A 19 -5.01 -12.50 -1.54
CA HIS A 19 -4.75 -12.80 -2.95
C HIS A 19 -4.14 -14.21 -3.11
N PRO A 20 -4.22 -14.82 -4.32
CA PRO A 20 -3.65 -16.16 -4.56
C PRO A 20 -2.14 -16.27 -4.29
N SER A 21 -1.40 -15.16 -4.36
CA SER A 21 0.02 -15.12 -4.04
C SER A 21 0.47 -13.69 -3.68
N VAL A 22 1.63 -13.59 -3.05
CA VAL A 22 2.31 -12.31 -2.78
C VAL A 22 2.57 -11.54 -4.07
N ASP A 23 3.00 -12.21 -5.14
CA ASP A 23 3.25 -11.58 -6.44
C ASP A 23 2.01 -10.92 -7.03
N ILE A 24 0.84 -11.57 -6.89
CA ILE A 24 -0.42 -10.98 -7.34
C ILE A 24 -0.78 -9.77 -6.49
N HIS A 25 -0.64 -9.85 -5.17
CA HIS A 25 -0.85 -8.70 -4.29
C HIS A 25 0.07 -7.52 -4.66
N LEU A 26 1.36 -7.77 -4.85
CA LEU A 26 2.32 -6.74 -5.25
C LEU A 26 1.94 -6.06 -6.57
N LYS A 27 1.45 -6.82 -7.55
CA LYS A 27 0.95 -6.25 -8.82
C LYS A 27 -0.27 -5.34 -8.60
N TYR A 28 -1.18 -5.71 -7.69
CA TYR A 28 -2.30 -4.86 -7.32
C TYR A 28 -1.82 -3.55 -6.69
N ILE A 29 -0.87 -3.62 -5.77
CA ILE A 29 -0.29 -2.42 -5.16
C ILE A 29 0.43 -1.59 -6.22
N GLN A 30 1.31 -2.18 -7.02
CA GLN A 30 2.04 -1.48 -8.08
C GLN A 30 1.10 -0.73 -9.02
N LYS A 31 -0.02 -1.35 -9.42
CA LYS A 31 -1.03 -0.70 -10.25
C LYS A 31 -1.70 0.48 -9.57
N ASN A 32 -1.89 0.44 -8.26
CA ASN A 32 -2.59 1.48 -7.51
C ASN A 32 -1.70 2.68 -7.17
N VAL A 33 -0.39 2.50 -7.03
CA VAL A 33 0.54 3.56 -6.58
C VAL A 33 1.06 4.47 -7.69
N THR A 34 0.66 4.27 -8.91
CA THR A 34 1.07 5.07 -10.08
C THR A 34 0.44 6.44 -10.17
N ARG A 35 -0.19 6.89 -9.10
CA ARG A 35 -0.75 8.24 -9.05
C ARG A 35 0.37 9.29 -8.98
N PRO A 36 0.26 10.40 -9.74
CA PRO A 36 1.31 11.44 -9.80
C PRO A 36 1.67 12.13 -8.48
N ALA A 37 0.88 11.90 -7.43
CA ALA A 37 1.05 12.53 -6.13
C ALA A 37 1.88 11.71 -5.12
N ALA A 38 2.37 10.53 -5.50
CA ALA A 38 3.19 9.73 -4.59
C ALA A 38 4.62 10.29 -4.54
N GLU A 39 5.09 10.60 -3.35
CA GLU A 39 6.48 11.02 -3.13
C GLU A 39 7.44 9.88 -3.48
N THR A 40 8.01 9.95 -4.67
CA THR A 40 8.99 8.99 -5.17
C THR A 40 10.38 9.60 -5.12
N PHE A 41 11.33 8.84 -4.61
CA PHE A 41 12.71 9.29 -4.47
C PHE A 41 13.70 8.13 -4.63
N ARG A 42 14.91 8.49 -5.01
CA ARG A 42 16.02 7.54 -5.11
C ARG A 42 16.57 7.25 -3.71
N LEU A 43 16.72 5.97 -3.35
CA LEU A 43 17.13 5.57 -1.99
C LEU A 43 18.53 6.03 -1.62
N ARG A 44 19.45 6.06 -2.59
CA ARG A 44 20.87 6.39 -2.37
C ARG A 44 21.09 7.80 -1.80
N ASP A 45 20.31 8.76 -2.25
CA ASP A 45 20.55 10.19 -1.95
C ASP A 45 19.28 11.00 -1.69
N GLY A 46 18.11 10.36 -1.70
CA GLY A 46 16.84 11.02 -1.46
C GLY A 46 16.38 11.97 -2.57
N GLN A 47 17.03 11.97 -3.73
CA GLN A 47 16.62 12.85 -4.82
C GLN A 47 15.25 12.45 -5.37
N PRO A 48 14.37 13.44 -5.65
CA PRO A 48 13.07 13.18 -6.25
C PRO A 48 13.18 12.38 -7.55
N ALA A 49 12.23 11.49 -7.76
CA ALA A 49 12.13 10.64 -8.94
C ALA A 49 10.70 10.54 -9.44
N ASN A 50 10.52 10.04 -10.66
CA ASN A 50 9.22 9.90 -11.27
C ASN A 50 8.73 8.44 -11.18
N PRO A 51 7.53 8.16 -10.62
CA PRO A 51 6.96 6.82 -10.56
C PRO A 51 6.56 6.24 -11.93
N ALA A 52 6.66 7.00 -13.02
CA ALA A 52 6.39 6.50 -14.38
C ALA A 52 7.24 5.28 -14.77
N MET A 53 8.34 5.01 -14.06
CA MET A 53 9.15 3.80 -14.23
C MET A 53 8.40 2.49 -13.90
N LEU A 54 7.27 2.56 -13.21
CA LEU A 54 6.48 1.40 -12.81
C LEU A 54 5.60 0.84 -13.93
N PHE A 55 5.42 1.61 -15.01
CA PHE A 55 4.54 1.26 -16.13
C PHE A 55 5.16 1.59 -17.47
N ARG A 56 4.74 0.81 -18.48
CA ARG A 56 4.94 1.21 -19.86
C ARG A 56 4.07 2.43 -20.19
N PRO A 57 4.61 3.45 -20.86
CA PRO A 57 3.91 4.74 -21.08
C PRO A 57 2.54 4.64 -21.75
N ASP A 58 2.38 3.65 -22.63
CA ASP A 58 1.19 3.51 -23.48
C ASP A 58 0.26 2.35 -23.06
N ASP A 59 0.53 1.71 -21.93
CA ASP A 59 -0.24 0.53 -21.49
C ASP A 59 -0.57 0.60 -20.01
N ASN A 60 -1.78 1.04 -19.69
CA ASN A 60 -2.30 1.09 -18.32
C ASN A 60 -2.99 -0.21 -17.86
N THR A 61 -2.89 -1.28 -18.64
CA THR A 61 -3.40 -2.60 -18.27
C THR A 61 -2.44 -3.35 -17.36
N TRP A 62 -2.83 -4.54 -16.89
CA TRP A 62 -1.94 -5.41 -16.12
C TRP A 62 -0.66 -5.79 -16.89
N ALA A 63 -0.76 -5.90 -18.22
CA ALA A 63 0.38 -6.20 -19.07
C ALA A 63 1.37 -5.04 -19.19
N GLY A 64 0.94 -3.83 -18.85
CA GLY A 64 1.79 -2.63 -18.83
C GLY A 64 2.64 -2.47 -17.58
N LEU A 65 2.44 -3.31 -16.55
CA LEU A 65 3.30 -3.29 -15.35
C LEU A 65 4.73 -3.66 -15.71
N GLU A 66 5.69 -2.80 -15.35
CA GLU A 66 7.10 -3.11 -15.54
C GLU A 66 7.60 -4.06 -14.44
N ASP A 67 8.48 -4.98 -14.84
CA ASP A 67 9.18 -5.85 -13.90
C ASP A 67 10.38 -5.10 -13.30
N VAL A 68 10.11 -4.43 -12.19
CA VAL A 68 11.08 -3.58 -11.49
C VAL A 68 11.42 -4.12 -10.10
N GLY A 69 11.15 -5.39 -9.82
CA GLY A 69 11.34 -5.96 -8.50
C GLY A 69 10.55 -5.20 -7.43
N PHE A 70 9.30 -4.83 -7.76
CA PHE A 70 8.43 -4.08 -6.85
C PHE A 70 8.19 -4.86 -5.56
N ARG A 71 8.36 -4.20 -4.43
CA ARG A 71 8.31 -4.82 -3.11
C ARG A 71 7.81 -3.86 -2.04
N VAL A 72 7.31 -4.42 -0.96
CA VAL A 72 6.97 -3.66 0.25
C VAL A 72 8.24 -3.44 1.06
N GLY A 73 8.55 -2.21 1.37
CA GLY A 73 9.65 -1.81 2.24
C GLY A 73 9.18 -1.63 3.68
N ARG A 74 10.00 -0.94 4.48
CA ARG A 74 9.69 -0.56 5.87
C ARG A 74 9.34 0.92 5.95
N PHE A 75 8.74 1.34 7.07
CA PHE A 75 8.42 2.74 7.34
C PHE A 75 7.48 3.38 6.31
N GLY A 76 6.44 2.63 5.92
CA GLY A 76 5.43 3.10 4.99
C GLY A 76 5.88 3.17 3.53
N ARG A 77 7.01 2.58 3.18
CA ARG A 77 7.60 2.65 1.84
C ARG A 77 7.22 1.46 0.98
N LEU A 78 7.08 1.74 -0.31
CA LEU A 78 7.10 0.77 -1.39
C LEU A 78 8.38 0.98 -2.18
N GLU A 79 9.08 -0.07 -2.53
CA GLU A 79 10.40 0.02 -3.14
C GLU A 79 10.43 -0.70 -4.50
N PHE A 80 11.31 -0.26 -5.37
CA PHE A 80 11.53 -0.89 -6.66
C PHE A 80 12.93 -0.58 -7.20
N THR A 81 13.38 -1.36 -8.16
CA THR A 81 14.70 -1.20 -8.80
C THR A 81 14.51 -0.92 -10.29
N HIS A 82 15.09 0.17 -10.78
CA HIS A 82 15.06 0.51 -12.19
C HIS A 82 16.46 0.91 -12.67
N ALA A 83 16.90 0.32 -13.79
CA ALA A 83 18.24 0.56 -14.36
C ALA A 83 19.39 0.45 -13.35
N GLY A 84 19.31 -0.50 -12.41
CA GLY A 84 20.33 -0.75 -11.40
C GLY A 84 20.31 0.20 -10.19
N GLU A 85 19.34 1.09 -10.10
CA GLU A 85 19.16 2.01 -8.97
C GLU A 85 17.90 1.65 -8.19
N ASP A 86 17.95 1.78 -6.86
CA ASP A 86 16.81 1.53 -5.97
C ASP A 86 16.07 2.84 -5.68
N TYR A 87 14.74 2.75 -5.76
CA TYR A 87 13.81 3.83 -5.51
C TYR A 87 12.79 3.43 -4.45
N ALA A 88 12.21 4.43 -3.79
CA ALA A 88 11.10 4.23 -2.89
C ALA A 88 9.98 5.24 -3.16
N ILE A 89 8.77 4.80 -2.85
CA ILE A 89 7.57 5.63 -2.80
C ILE A 89 7.16 5.71 -1.33
N GLN A 90 7.06 6.91 -0.76
CA GLN A 90 6.50 7.11 0.57
C GLN A 90 4.98 7.08 0.45
N TYR A 91 4.40 5.89 0.60
CA TYR A 91 2.98 5.67 0.37
C TYR A 91 2.13 5.81 1.64
N MET A 92 2.68 5.35 2.76
CA MET A 92 2.07 5.43 4.08
C MET A 92 2.95 6.27 5.03
N PRO A 93 2.43 6.71 6.17
CA PRO A 93 3.21 7.47 7.15
C PRO A 93 4.50 6.76 7.57
N VAL A 94 5.58 7.52 7.73
CA VAL A 94 6.91 7.00 8.18
C VAL A 94 6.83 6.27 9.52
N GLY A 95 5.89 6.62 10.39
CA GLY A 95 5.67 5.95 11.67
C GLY A 95 5.19 4.50 11.55
N MET A 96 4.68 4.09 10.41
CA MET A 96 4.28 2.70 10.16
C MET A 96 5.52 1.86 9.81
N GLN A 97 6.07 1.14 10.80
CA GLN A 97 7.22 0.25 10.57
C GLN A 97 6.90 -0.84 9.55
N THR A 98 5.70 -1.41 9.63
CA THR A 98 5.09 -2.33 8.68
C THR A 98 3.81 -1.70 8.13
N ILE A 99 3.47 -2.02 6.89
CA ILE A 99 2.22 -1.54 6.29
C ILE A 99 1.14 -2.56 6.62
N GLU A 100 0.44 -2.31 7.72
CA GLU A 100 -0.67 -3.13 8.23
C GLU A 100 -1.59 -2.31 9.13
N SER A 101 -2.84 -2.68 9.20
CA SER A 101 -3.83 -2.12 10.13
C SER A 101 -4.74 -3.24 10.62
N PRO A 102 -4.27 -4.07 11.58
CA PRO A 102 -5.09 -5.13 12.14
C PRO A 102 -6.26 -4.56 12.96
N PRO A 103 -7.36 -5.29 13.11
CA PRO A 103 -8.55 -4.83 13.83
C PRO A 103 -8.26 -4.34 15.25
N GLU A 104 -7.36 -5.02 15.96
CA GLU A 104 -6.98 -4.68 17.34
C GLU A 104 -6.32 -3.30 17.43
N PHE A 105 -5.52 -2.95 16.43
CA PHE A 105 -4.88 -1.64 16.36
C PHE A 105 -5.91 -0.53 16.12
N MET A 106 -6.84 -0.76 15.22
CA MET A 106 -7.94 0.16 14.97
C MET A 106 -8.80 0.36 16.22
N LEU A 107 -9.19 -0.72 16.90
CA LEU A 107 -9.97 -0.63 18.14
C LEU A 107 -9.25 0.17 19.23
N ALA A 108 -7.94 -0.01 19.37
CA ALA A 108 -7.14 0.76 20.31
C ALA A 108 -7.13 2.26 19.95
N GLN A 109 -6.99 2.59 18.68
CA GLN A 109 -7.04 3.98 18.21
C GLN A 109 -8.43 4.61 18.43
N MET A 110 -9.50 3.89 18.10
CA MET A 110 -10.88 4.35 18.33
C MET A 110 -11.12 4.61 19.82
N THR A 111 -10.69 3.70 20.70
CA THR A 111 -10.81 3.86 22.15
C THR A 111 -10.07 5.10 22.63
N TYR A 112 -8.83 5.30 22.19
CA TYR A 112 -8.02 6.46 22.54
C TYR A 112 -8.63 7.77 22.05
N ALA A 113 -9.20 7.80 20.85
CA ALA A 113 -9.80 8.98 20.24
C ALA A 113 -11.26 9.22 20.66
N GLY A 114 -11.88 8.29 21.41
CA GLY A 114 -13.29 8.38 21.80
C GLY A 114 -14.25 8.19 20.62
N VAL A 115 -13.85 7.43 19.60
CA VAL A 115 -14.69 7.09 18.44
C VAL A 115 -15.53 5.86 18.77
N ASP A 116 -16.85 5.96 18.62
CA ASP A 116 -17.81 4.91 18.97
C ASP A 116 -17.97 3.86 17.84
N HIS A 117 -17.96 4.32 16.59
CA HIS A 117 -18.17 3.49 15.40
C HIS A 117 -17.27 3.91 14.25
N CYS A 118 -16.92 2.98 13.36
CA CYS A 118 -16.26 3.31 12.10
C CYS A 118 -16.92 2.60 10.93
N ILE A 119 -16.81 3.20 9.74
CA ILE A 119 -17.22 2.60 8.47
C ILE A 119 -15.96 2.11 7.78
N LEU A 120 -15.83 0.79 7.64
CA LEU A 120 -14.71 0.17 6.96
C LEU A 120 -14.87 0.26 5.45
N GLN A 121 -13.83 0.71 4.78
CA GLN A 121 -13.75 0.74 3.33
C GLN A 121 -12.71 -0.26 2.85
N ALA A 122 -13.11 -1.16 1.97
CA ALA A 122 -12.22 -2.13 1.34
C ALA A 122 -11.80 -1.66 -0.06
N GLY A 123 -10.60 -2.08 -0.47
CA GLY A 123 -10.08 -1.82 -1.80
C GLY A 123 -8.98 -2.81 -2.15
N GLY A 124 -8.84 -3.16 -3.43
CA GLY A 124 -7.91 -4.20 -3.89
C GLY A 124 -6.43 -3.94 -3.54
N GLY A 125 -6.05 -2.69 -3.26
CA GLY A 125 -4.72 -2.35 -2.75
C GLY A 125 -4.49 -2.76 -1.29
N TYR A 126 -5.57 -2.90 -0.51
CA TYR A 126 -5.49 -3.32 0.89
C TYR A 126 -5.60 -4.84 1.08
N GLY A 127 -5.90 -5.57 0.03
CA GLY A 127 -6.08 -7.01 0.05
C GLY A 127 -7.27 -7.47 -0.79
N ALA A 128 -7.49 -8.77 -0.88
CA ALA A 128 -8.67 -9.32 -1.52
C ALA A 128 -9.90 -8.96 -0.69
N MET A 129 -10.88 -8.31 -1.33
CA MET A 129 -12.03 -7.72 -0.64
C MET A 129 -12.80 -8.67 0.26
N ASN A 130 -12.86 -9.95 -0.10
CA ASN A 130 -13.60 -10.94 0.68
C ASN A 130 -12.95 -11.24 2.03
N ASP A 131 -11.63 -11.20 2.12
CA ASP A 131 -10.91 -11.55 3.34
C ASP A 131 -10.83 -10.36 4.30
N VAL A 132 -10.70 -9.15 3.78
CA VAL A 132 -10.76 -7.93 4.60
C VAL A 132 -12.13 -7.81 5.28
N ASN A 133 -13.21 -8.11 4.56
CA ASN A 133 -14.55 -8.09 5.12
C ASN A 133 -14.83 -9.24 6.12
N ALA A 134 -14.14 -10.36 5.99
CA ALA A 134 -14.27 -11.48 6.92
C ALA A 134 -13.47 -11.26 8.22
N ALA A 135 -12.43 -10.42 8.19
CA ALA A 135 -11.61 -10.09 9.34
C ALA A 135 -12.19 -8.93 10.19
N ALA A 136 -13.14 -8.20 9.67
CA ALA A 136 -13.80 -7.06 10.32
C ALA A 136 -15.05 -7.47 11.08
#